data_d8836f83f285662f5d5caf019e23576e
#
_entry.id   d8836f83f285662f5d5caf019e23576e
#
_cell.length_a   1.000
_cell.length_b   1.000
_cell.length_c   1.000
_cell.angle_alpha   90.00
_cell.angle_beta   90.00
_cell.angle_gamma   90.00
#
_symmetry.space_group_name_H-M   'P 1'
#
loop_
_entity.id
_entity.type
_entity.pdbx_description
1 polymer ?
#
loop_
_entity_poly.entity_id
_entity_poly.type
_entity_poly.pdbx_seq_one_letter_code
_entity_poly.pdbx_strand_id
1 'polypeptide(L)'
;MDFEKYGAYILEETAALLNIDSPSGMTHKAAEHVKARFEALGYPCEITRKHGVFVNLGGEDKENGLLLEVHMDTLGGMIATIKPNGRLKITAIGGLNANNVETENCRVITREGDVYEGVAQLVNASIHVNGEYNDTKRTFDTVEVLLDEDVKSAEDVKKLGVRVGDYVCFDPRVRITKSGYIKSRFLDDKLSVGILLGYAKYLKDEGITPKRAVYAHITSYEEVGHGGCTNVPDGVTEAIVVDMGCVGEGLECDERMVSICAKDRSGPFDYDVTNGLIAAAKKMGANYAVDVYPFYSSDVAKTLTAGYDVRHGLIGAGVYASHGYERSHVDGALATLKVLAGYIE
;
A
#
# COMPACT_ATOMS: atom_id res chain seq x y z
N MET A 1 9.55 -13.32 -23.89
CA MET A 1 9.92 -12.08 -23.21
C MET A 1 10.63 -12.41 -21.91
N ASP A 2 11.68 -11.67 -21.60
CA ASP A 2 12.44 -11.83 -20.35
C ASP A 2 11.95 -10.79 -19.33
N PHE A 3 11.06 -11.21 -18.43
CA PHE A 3 10.54 -10.37 -17.36
C PHE A 3 11.46 -10.28 -16.13
N GLU A 4 12.40 -11.23 -16.00
CA GLU A 4 13.29 -11.29 -14.83
C GLU A 4 14.13 -10.01 -14.65
N LYS A 5 14.46 -9.34 -15.76
CA LYS A 5 15.22 -8.08 -15.74
C LYS A 5 14.49 -6.93 -15.00
N TYR A 6 13.16 -7.01 -14.81
CA TYR A 6 12.40 -5.98 -14.12
C TYR A 6 12.32 -6.21 -12.60
N GLY A 7 12.64 -7.40 -12.12
CA GLY A 7 12.51 -7.74 -10.69
C GLY A 7 13.34 -6.84 -9.78
N ALA A 8 14.60 -6.58 -10.13
CA ALA A 8 15.45 -5.68 -9.35
C ALA A 8 14.87 -4.24 -9.33
N TYR A 9 14.44 -3.73 -10.47
CA TYR A 9 13.85 -2.40 -10.59
C TYR A 9 12.59 -2.27 -9.72
N ILE A 10 11.68 -3.26 -9.77
CA ILE A 10 10.47 -3.27 -8.93
C ILE A 10 10.84 -3.19 -7.45
N LEU A 11 11.78 -4.02 -7.00
CA LEU A 11 12.18 -4.03 -5.58
C LEU A 11 12.89 -2.73 -5.17
N GLU A 12 13.69 -2.13 -6.03
CA GLU A 12 14.36 -0.84 -5.78
C GLU A 12 13.34 0.30 -5.63
N GLU A 13 12.37 0.41 -6.56
CA GLU A 13 11.32 1.42 -6.50
C GLU A 13 10.41 1.22 -5.27
N THR A 14 10.06 -0.03 -4.98
CA THR A 14 9.29 -0.36 -3.78
C THR A 14 10.06 0.05 -2.52
N ALA A 15 11.34 -0.31 -2.41
CA ALA A 15 12.16 0.04 -1.24
C ALA A 15 12.34 1.55 -1.06
N ALA A 16 12.49 2.30 -2.16
CA ALA A 16 12.56 3.74 -2.13
C ALA A 16 11.25 4.36 -1.59
N LEU A 17 10.11 3.90 -2.10
CA LEU A 17 8.79 4.39 -1.68
C LEU A 17 8.45 3.99 -0.23
N LEU A 18 8.83 2.78 0.20
CA LEU A 18 8.62 2.30 1.57
C LEU A 18 9.29 3.20 2.62
N ASN A 19 10.42 3.82 2.30
CA ASN A 19 11.13 4.74 3.19
C ASN A 19 10.56 6.18 3.20
N ILE A 20 9.47 6.43 2.50
CA ILE A 20 8.75 7.71 2.53
C ILE A 20 7.50 7.55 3.37
N ASP A 21 7.40 8.28 4.47
CA ASP A 21 6.20 8.28 5.32
C ASP A 21 5.00 8.80 4.54
N SER A 22 3.92 8.01 4.54
CA SER A 22 2.69 8.35 3.81
C SER A 22 1.42 7.80 4.48
N PRO A 23 1.21 7.96 5.80
CA PRO A 23 -0.08 7.57 6.38
C PRO A 23 -1.22 8.33 5.70
N SER A 24 -2.42 7.70 5.63
CA SER A 24 -3.58 8.31 4.99
C SER A 24 -3.80 9.75 5.45
N GLY A 25 -3.91 10.67 4.50
CA GLY A 25 -4.02 12.11 4.75
C GLY A 25 -2.68 12.87 4.75
N MET A 26 -1.53 12.20 4.67
CA MET A 26 -0.20 12.80 4.59
C MET A 26 0.65 12.15 3.49
N THR A 27 0.12 12.06 2.28
CA THR A 27 0.76 11.34 1.15
C THR A 27 1.54 12.24 0.20
N HIS A 28 1.60 13.55 0.40
CA HIS A 28 2.15 14.51 -0.54
C HIS A 28 3.60 14.20 -0.98
N LYS A 29 4.50 13.81 -0.05
CA LYS A 29 5.89 13.45 -0.40
C LYS A 29 5.97 12.17 -1.22
N ALA A 30 5.14 11.17 -0.91
CA ALA A 30 5.05 9.94 -1.68
C ALA A 30 4.50 10.22 -3.09
N ALA A 31 3.48 11.08 -3.20
CA ALA A 31 2.91 11.49 -4.48
C ALA A 31 3.94 12.21 -5.38
N GLU A 32 4.72 13.13 -4.82
CA GLU A 32 5.81 13.81 -5.55
C GLU A 32 6.87 12.81 -6.03
N HIS A 33 7.26 11.87 -5.17
CA HIS A 33 8.21 10.81 -5.54
C HIS A 33 7.66 9.93 -6.67
N VAL A 34 6.46 9.39 -6.53
CA VAL A 34 5.82 8.51 -7.53
C VAL A 34 5.66 9.24 -8.86
N LYS A 35 5.17 10.50 -8.83
CA LYS A 35 5.08 11.35 -10.01
C LYS A 35 6.42 11.47 -10.72
N ALA A 36 7.48 11.82 -10.01
CA ALA A 36 8.82 11.97 -10.58
C ALA A 36 9.33 10.66 -11.22
N ARG A 37 8.98 9.49 -10.65
CA ARG A 37 9.38 8.19 -11.22
C ARG A 37 8.67 7.89 -12.54
N PHE A 38 7.34 8.13 -12.63
CA PHE A 38 6.63 7.97 -13.91
C PHE A 38 7.06 8.99 -14.97
N GLU A 39 7.30 10.25 -14.59
CA GLU A 39 7.83 11.28 -15.50
C GLU A 39 9.21 10.92 -16.05
N ALA A 40 10.11 10.34 -15.23
CA ALA A 40 11.41 9.84 -15.67
C ALA A 40 11.31 8.70 -16.69
N LEU A 41 10.22 7.93 -16.64
CA LEU A 41 9.89 6.94 -17.67
C LEU A 41 9.25 7.57 -18.93
N GLY A 42 8.87 8.85 -18.88
CA GLY A 42 8.29 9.59 -20.00
C GLY A 42 6.76 9.58 -20.04
N TYR A 43 6.10 9.17 -18.95
CA TYR A 43 4.63 9.16 -18.88
C TYR A 43 4.09 10.45 -18.27
N PRO A 44 3.12 11.11 -18.93
CA PRO A 44 2.43 12.27 -18.35
C PRO A 44 1.65 11.86 -17.10
N CYS A 45 1.82 12.61 -16.03
CA CYS A 45 1.11 12.38 -14.79
C CYS A 45 0.83 13.66 -14.02
N GLU A 46 -0.20 13.63 -13.19
CA GLU A 46 -0.61 14.74 -12.34
C GLU A 46 -0.85 14.28 -10.90
N ILE A 47 -0.64 15.19 -9.95
CA ILE A 47 -1.04 14.96 -8.56
C ILE A 47 -2.50 15.36 -8.42
N THR A 48 -3.33 14.45 -7.93
CA THR A 48 -4.75 14.68 -7.72
C THR A 48 -5.01 15.57 -6.49
N ARG A 49 -6.22 16.10 -6.35
CA ARG A 49 -6.59 16.93 -5.17
C ARG A 49 -6.52 16.17 -3.84
N LYS A 50 -6.62 14.84 -3.87
CA LYS A 50 -6.47 13.96 -2.70
C LYS A 50 -5.02 13.55 -2.49
N HIS A 51 -4.05 14.14 -3.22
CA HIS A 51 -2.64 13.75 -3.22
C HIS A 51 -2.39 12.30 -3.64
N GLY A 52 -3.20 11.76 -4.54
CA GLY A 52 -2.88 10.60 -5.37
C GLY A 52 -2.12 11.02 -6.61
N VAL A 53 -1.67 10.07 -7.44
CA VAL A 53 -1.02 10.34 -8.72
C VAL A 53 -1.83 9.68 -9.83
N PHE A 54 -2.22 10.47 -10.84
CA PHE A 54 -2.90 9.96 -12.01
C PHE A 54 -1.92 9.95 -13.18
N VAL A 55 -1.81 8.80 -13.86
CA VAL A 55 -0.83 8.56 -14.92
C VAL A 55 -1.54 8.09 -16.18
N ASN A 56 -1.19 8.67 -17.32
CA ASN A 56 -1.60 8.17 -18.63
C ASN A 56 -0.48 7.28 -19.21
N LEU A 57 -0.69 5.97 -19.24
CA LEU A 57 0.25 4.99 -19.81
C LEU A 57 0.14 4.84 -21.33
N GLY A 58 -0.79 5.57 -21.95
CA GLY A 58 -1.01 5.53 -23.40
C GLY A 58 -2.04 4.49 -23.82
N GLY A 59 -2.05 4.17 -25.11
CA GLY A 59 -2.96 3.21 -25.73
C GLY A 59 -3.80 3.84 -26.85
N GLU A 60 -4.36 2.98 -27.70
CA GLU A 60 -5.03 3.39 -28.93
C GLU A 60 -6.54 3.64 -28.77
N ASP A 61 -7.25 2.65 -28.22
CA ASP A 61 -8.71 2.68 -28.07
C ASP A 61 -9.08 3.38 -26.76
N LYS A 62 -9.61 4.61 -26.87
CA LYS A 62 -10.02 5.43 -25.72
C LYS A 62 -11.45 5.16 -25.27
N GLU A 63 -12.27 4.51 -26.09
CA GLU A 63 -13.66 4.18 -25.78
C GLU A 63 -13.79 2.85 -25.00
N ASN A 64 -12.70 2.11 -24.90
CA ASN A 64 -12.59 0.87 -24.13
C ASN A 64 -11.39 0.89 -23.20
N GLY A 65 -11.24 1.98 -22.45
CA GLY A 65 -10.12 2.22 -21.56
C GLY A 65 -10.09 1.27 -20.35
N LEU A 66 -8.91 1.11 -19.80
CA LEU A 66 -8.64 0.37 -18.57
C LEU A 66 -8.04 1.31 -17.52
N LEU A 67 -8.57 1.28 -16.31
CA LEU A 67 -7.99 1.91 -15.15
C LEU A 67 -7.28 0.86 -14.28
N LEU A 68 -6.03 1.10 -13.93
CA LEU A 68 -5.29 0.35 -12.92
C LEU A 68 -5.28 1.18 -11.63
N GLU A 69 -5.77 0.62 -10.54
CA GLU A 69 -5.78 1.29 -9.23
C GLU A 69 -4.80 0.58 -8.29
N VAL A 70 -3.96 1.35 -7.61
CA VAL A 70 -3.06 0.92 -6.53
C VAL A 70 -3.03 2.01 -5.48
N HIS A 71 -2.67 1.72 -4.23
CA HIS A 71 -2.57 2.78 -3.25
C HIS A 71 -1.14 2.97 -2.71
N MET A 72 -0.82 4.20 -2.31
CA MET A 72 0.47 4.55 -1.70
C MET A 72 0.35 5.04 -0.27
N ASP A 73 -0.89 5.26 0.20
CA ASP A 73 -1.10 5.57 1.60
C ASP A 73 -0.95 4.32 2.46
N THR A 74 -0.62 4.54 3.71
CA THR A 74 -0.26 3.48 4.65
C THR A 74 -1.03 3.62 5.94
N LEU A 75 -1.04 2.55 6.70
CA LEU A 75 -1.39 2.61 8.11
C LEU A 75 -0.46 3.58 8.85
N GLY A 76 -0.95 4.12 9.96
CA GLY A 76 -0.19 5.01 10.82
C GLY A 76 -0.91 5.29 12.12
N GLY A 77 -0.40 6.25 12.86
CA GLY A 77 -1.04 6.75 14.08
C GLY A 77 -1.27 8.26 14.02
N MET A 78 -2.13 8.73 14.88
CA MET A 78 -2.34 10.15 15.13
C MET A 78 -2.40 10.39 16.64
N ILE A 79 -1.78 11.48 17.11
CA ILE A 79 -1.80 11.84 18.53
C ILE A 79 -3.24 12.18 18.92
N ALA A 80 -3.80 11.38 19.82
CA ALA A 80 -5.14 11.59 20.37
C ALA A 80 -5.09 12.38 21.68
N THR A 81 -4.02 12.19 22.50
CA THR A 81 -3.87 12.87 23.79
C THR A 81 -2.38 12.96 24.16
N ILE A 82 -1.97 14.11 24.67
CA ILE A 82 -0.69 14.28 25.37
C ILE A 82 -0.93 14.06 26.87
N LYS A 83 -0.32 13.02 27.42
CA LYS A 83 -0.50 12.66 28.84
C LYS A 83 0.27 13.62 29.76
N PRO A 84 -0.12 13.76 31.04
CA PRO A 84 0.56 14.66 31.98
C PRO A 84 2.07 14.40 32.14
N ASN A 85 2.51 13.16 31.93
CA ASN A 85 3.93 12.74 32.00
C ASN A 85 4.69 12.92 30.68
N GLY A 86 4.12 13.59 29.68
CA GLY A 86 4.73 13.83 28.36
C GLY A 86 4.62 12.68 27.38
N ARG A 87 4.00 11.56 27.75
CA ARG A 87 3.77 10.43 26.83
C ARG A 87 2.57 10.69 25.93
N LEU A 88 2.58 10.09 24.74
CA LEU A 88 1.54 10.33 23.73
C LEU A 88 0.62 9.11 23.62
N LYS A 89 -0.67 9.31 23.86
CA LYS A 89 -1.70 8.36 23.46
C LYS A 89 -2.01 8.60 21.99
N ILE A 90 -2.02 7.54 21.20
CA ILE A 90 -2.33 7.59 19.78
C ILE A 90 -3.66 6.91 19.45
N THR A 91 -4.20 7.23 18.30
CA THR A 91 -5.29 6.49 17.64
C THR A 91 -4.80 5.97 16.31
N ALA A 92 -5.37 4.86 15.84
CA ALA A 92 -5.01 4.26 14.55
C ALA A 92 -5.49 5.12 13.37
N ILE A 93 -4.71 5.12 12.31
CA ILE A 93 -5.12 5.48 10.95
C ILE A 93 -5.17 4.17 10.18
N GLY A 94 -6.34 3.85 9.59
CA GLY A 94 -6.59 2.57 8.94
C GLY A 94 -6.66 1.39 9.92
N GLY A 95 -6.41 0.19 9.41
CA GLY A 95 -6.48 -1.06 10.16
C GLY A 95 -5.28 -1.38 11.06
N LEU A 96 -4.56 -0.38 11.55
CA LEU A 96 -3.39 -0.56 12.40
C LEU A 96 -3.74 -1.27 13.71
N ASN A 97 -2.98 -2.29 14.08
CA ASN A 97 -3.14 -3.02 15.32
C ASN A 97 -2.02 -2.69 16.33
N ALA A 98 -2.38 -2.45 17.59
CA ALA A 98 -1.42 -2.12 18.64
C ALA A 98 -0.36 -3.21 18.88
N ASN A 99 -0.70 -4.50 18.66
CA ASN A 99 0.29 -5.59 18.72
C ASN A 99 1.42 -5.43 17.68
N ASN A 100 1.15 -4.76 16.57
CA ASN A 100 2.09 -4.61 15.46
C ASN A 100 2.98 -3.37 15.59
N VAL A 101 2.78 -2.54 16.61
CA VAL A 101 3.57 -1.32 16.83
C VAL A 101 4.28 -1.26 18.16
N GLU A 102 3.95 -2.15 19.11
CA GLU A 102 4.74 -2.27 20.36
C GLU A 102 6.20 -2.59 20.00
N THR A 103 7.14 -1.90 20.64
CA THR A 103 8.58 -1.97 20.41
C THR A 103 9.08 -1.40 19.06
N GLU A 104 8.21 -0.71 18.32
CA GLU A 104 8.61 -0.14 17.04
C GLU A 104 9.08 1.30 17.20
N ASN A 105 10.16 1.66 16.50
CA ASN A 105 10.55 3.06 16.32
C ASN A 105 9.51 3.82 15.51
N CYS A 106 9.36 5.09 15.82
CA CYS A 106 8.43 5.93 15.09
C CYS A 106 8.96 7.36 14.95
N ARG A 107 8.32 8.12 14.08
CA ARG A 107 8.52 9.56 13.92
C ARG A 107 7.20 10.26 14.18
N VAL A 108 7.23 11.26 15.03
CA VAL A 108 6.12 12.20 15.21
C VAL A 108 6.37 13.37 14.27
N ILE A 109 5.43 13.61 13.37
CA ILE A 109 5.49 14.68 12.36
C ILE A 109 4.47 15.75 12.73
N THR A 110 4.96 16.94 13.06
CA THR A 110 4.10 18.07 13.44
C THR A 110 3.41 18.70 12.23
N ARG A 111 2.37 19.50 12.47
CA ARG A 111 1.69 20.24 11.40
C ARG A 111 2.59 21.32 10.76
N GLU A 112 3.62 21.74 11.45
CA GLU A 112 4.65 22.66 10.95
C GLU A 112 5.75 21.95 10.15
N GLY A 113 5.80 20.60 10.20
CA GLY A 113 6.75 19.77 9.46
C GLY A 113 7.99 19.37 10.26
N ASP A 114 8.07 19.72 11.54
CA ASP A 114 9.13 19.23 12.42
C ASP A 114 8.95 17.71 12.65
N VAL A 115 10.08 17.02 12.82
CA VAL A 115 10.11 15.56 12.98
C VAL A 115 10.84 15.23 14.27
N TYR A 116 10.18 14.47 15.15
CA TYR A 116 10.75 13.96 16.40
C TYR A 116 10.75 12.45 16.38
N GLU A 117 11.87 11.84 16.72
CA GLU A 117 11.97 10.38 16.87
C GLU A 117 11.35 9.93 18.19
N GLY A 118 10.97 8.67 18.24
CA GLY A 118 10.40 8.05 19.42
C GLY A 118 10.15 6.57 19.23
N VAL A 119 9.55 5.96 20.23
CA VAL A 119 9.25 4.53 20.24
C VAL A 119 7.86 4.27 20.81
N ALA A 120 7.14 3.31 20.22
CA ALA A 120 5.89 2.84 20.79
C ALA A 120 6.15 1.71 21.80
N GLN A 121 5.64 1.85 23.00
CA GLN A 121 5.84 0.90 24.10
C GLN A 121 4.54 0.66 24.86
N LEU A 122 4.47 -0.48 25.54
CA LEU A 122 3.45 -0.72 26.53
C LEU A 122 3.55 0.32 27.66
N VAL A 123 2.43 0.77 28.16
CA VAL A 123 2.42 1.55 29.42
C VAL A 123 3.06 0.69 30.50
N ASN A 124 4.05 1.24 31.23
CA ASN A 124 4.86 0.50 32.18
C ASN A 124 5.56 -0.73 31.55
N ALA A 125 6.34 -0.52 30.51
CA ALA A 125 6.91 -1.57 29.64
C ALA A 125 8.03 -2.43 30.26
N SER A 126 8.53 -2.11 31.46
CA SER A 126 9.60 -2.89 32.07
C SER A 126 9.10 -4.18 32.70
N ILE A 127 9.49 -5.32 32.17
CA ILE A 127 9.13 -6.64 32.68
C ILE A 127 9.63 -6.86 34.13
N HIS A 128 10.71 -6.19 34.55
CA HIS A 128 11.25 -6.26 35.90
C HIS A 128 10.47 -5.44 36.95
N VAL A 129 9.52 -4.61 36.47
CA VAL A 129 8.71 -3.72 37.33
C VAL A 129 7.22 -4.03 37.21
N ASN A 130 6.79 -4.45 35.99
CA ASN A 130 5.39 -4.71 35.69
C ASN A 130 5.06 -6.20 35.74
N GLY A 131 4.47 -6.67 36.85
CA GLY A 131 4.03 -8.05 37.00
C GLY A 131 2.91 -8.47 36.03
N GLU A 132 2.15 -7.53 35.48
CA GLU A 132 1.06 -7.76 34.54
C GLU A 132 1.51 -7.65 33.06
N TYR A 133 2.84 -7.54 32.81
CA TYR A 133 3.37 -7.30 31.46
C TYR A 133 2.84 -8.28 30.42
N ASN A 134 2.87 -9.58 30.74
CA ASN A 134 2.45 -10.64 29.82
C ASN A 134 0.94 -10.70 29.61
N ASP A 135 0.16 -10.32 30.62
CA ASP A 135 -1.30 -10.44 30.62
C ASP A 135 -2.01 -9.17 30.17
N THR A 136 -1.28 -8.05 30.05
CA THR A 136 -1.83 -6.79 29.56
C THR A 136 -2.13 -6.90 28.07
N LYS A 137 -3.42 -6.80 27.71
CA LYS A 137 -3.85 -6.75 26.31
C LYS A 137 -3.29 -5.50 25.63
N ARG A 138 -2.69 -5.68 24.45
CA ARG A 138 -2.18 -4.58 23.63
C ARG A 138 -3.33 -3.90 22.88
N THR A 139 -3.56 -2.66 23.24
CA THR A 139 -4.56 -1.76 22.64
C THR A 139 -3.98 -0.35 22.60
N PHE A 140 -4.60 0.58 21.87
CA PHE A 140 -4.17 1.99 21.89
C PHE A 140 -4.47 2.72 23.22
N ASP A 141 -5.10 2.05 24.19
CA ASP A 141 -5.17 2.52 25.58
C ASP A 141 -3.97 2.06 26.42
N THR A 142 -3.33 0.96 26.05
CA THR A 142 -2.23 0.33 26.78
C THR A 142 -0.87 0.45 26.09
N VAL A 143 -0.84 0.91 24.83
CA VAL A 143 0.40 1.27 24.10
C VAL A 143 0.47 2.78 23.97
N GLU A 144 1.63 3.35 24.18
CA GLU A 144 1.89 4.80 24.13
C GLU A 144 3.18 5.08 23.38
N VAL A 145 3.34 6.30 22.84
CA VAL A 145 4.57 6.74 22.22
C VAL A 145 5.38 7.59 23.20
N LEU A 146 6.66 7.28 23.26
CA LEU A 146 7.68 8.03 23.99
C LEU A 146 8.53 8.78 22.97
N LEU A 147 8.67 10.09 23.13
CA LEU A 147 9.61 10.87 22.35
C LEU A 147 11.03 10.72 22.88
N ASP A 148 12.01 10.67 22.00
CA ASP A 148 13.45 10.65 22.33
C ASP A 148 13.96 12.06 22.61
N GLU A 149 13.19 12.80 23.44
CA GLU A 149 13.43 14.18 23.85
C GLU A 149 13.40 14.34 25.37
N ASP A 150 14.04 15.38 25.91
CA ASP A 150 13.98 15.65 27.36
C ASP A 150 12.63 16.28 27.76
N VAL A 151 11.58 15.48 27.66
CA VAL A 151 10.20 15.83 28.02
C VAL A 151 9.74 15.02 29.23
N LYS A 152 9.18 15.69 30.23
CA LYS A 152 8.67 15.09 31.48
C LYS A 152 7.23 15.49 31.78
N SER A 153 6.67 16.37 30.97
CA SER A 153 5.33 16.89 31.13
C SER A 153 4.65 17.17 29.79
N ALA A 154 3.34 17.30 29.80
CA ALA A 154 2.59 17.75 28.62
C ALA A 154 3.02 19.12 28.14
N GLU A 155 3.44 20.01 29.03
CA GLU A 155 3.91 21.35 28.68
C GLU A 155 5.25 21.32 27.94
N ASP A 156 6.15 20.38 28.29
CA ASP A 156 7.40 20.21 27.58
C ASP A 156 7.18 19.73 26.16
N VAL A 157 6.29 18.76 25.96
CA VAL A 157 5.88 18.28 24.62
C VAL A 157 5.28 19.42 23.78
N LYS A 158 4.40 20.23 24.36
CA LYS A 158 3.81 21.40 23.66
C LYS A 158 4.85 22.44 23.26
N LYS A 159 5.92 22.64 24.06
CA LYS A 159 7.02 23.54 23.70
C LYS A 159 7.79 23.09 22.46
N LEU A 160 7.82 21.76 22.17
CA LEU A 160 8.36 21.22 20.93
C LEU A 160 7.46 21.49 19.71
N GLY A 161 6.27 22.05 19.89
CA GLY A 161 5.28 22.23 18.83
C GLY A 161 4.39 21.01 18.60
N VAL A 162 4.65 19.91 19.30
CA VAL A 162 3.86 18.68 19.19
C VAL A 162 2.47 18.87 19.80
N ARG A 163 1.43 18.45 19.07
CA ARG A 163 0.03 18.64 19.47
C ARG A 163 -0.86 17.47 19.06
N VAL A 164 -2.06 17.46 19.60
CA VAL A 164 -3.14 16.53 19.17
C VAL A 164 -3.40 16.74 17.68
N GLY A 165 -3.51 15.63 16.94
CA GLY A 165 -3.71 15.64 15.49
C GLY A 165 -2.40 15.57 14.69
N ASP A 166 -1.23 15.56 15.33
CA ASP A 166 0.05 15.28 14.64
C ASP A 166 0.17 13.78 14.30
N TYR A 167 0.90 13.49 13.22
CA TYR A 167 1.04 12.12 12.71
C TYR A 167 2.12 11.34 13.46
N VAL A 168 1.90 10.02 13.55
CA VAL A 168 2.89 9.07 14.06
C VAL A 168 3.14 8.02 12.98
N CYS A 169 4.34 8.04 12.42
CA CYS A 169 4.79 7.16 11.34
C CYS A 169 5.74 6.10 11.91
N PHE A 170 5.45 4.83 11.66
CA PHE A 170 6.26 3.72 12.17
C PHE A 170 7.33 3.32 11.16
N ASP A 171 8.48 2.82 11.66
CA ASP A 171 9.55 2.37 10.79
C ASP A 171 9.09 1.24 9.86
N PRO A 172 9.33 1.34 8.55
CA PRO A 172 8.99 0.29 7.60
C PRO A 172 9.89 -0.95 7.75
N ARG A 173 11.10 -0.78 8.26
CA ARG A 173 12.12 -1.84 8.44
C ARG A 173 12.39 -2.64 7.17
N VAL A 174 12.58 -1.96 6.05
CA VAL A 174 12.78 -2.59 4.73
C VAL A 174 13.98 -3.53 4.73
N ARG A 175 13.78 -4.77 4.29
CA ARG A 175 14.82 -5.79 4.11
C ARG A 175 14.60 -6.58 2.84
N ILE A 176 15.56 -6.56 1.94
CA ILE A 176 15.60 -7.42 0.75
C ILE A 176 16.68 -8.47 0.96
N THR A 177 16.32 -9.74 0.78
CA THR A 177 17.23 -10.86 0.95
C THR A 177 17.86 -11.28 -0.37
N LYS A 178 19.01 -11.94 -0.33
CA LYS A 178 19.66 -12.52 -1.52
C LYS A 178 18.80 -13.55 -2.25
N SER A 179 17.85 -14.17 -1.54
CA SER A 179 16.92 -15.16 -2.09
C SER A 179 15.63 -14.53 -2.67
N GLY A 180 15.57 -13.20 -2.79
CA GLY A 180 14.46 -12.49 -3.44
C GLY A 180 13.27 -12.12 -2.52
N TYR A 181 13.34 -12.44 -1.23
CA TYR A 181 12.29 -11.96 -0.30
C TYR A 181 12.46 -10.49 0.02
N ILE A 182 11.34 -9.78 0.02
CA ILE A 182 11.20 -8.44 0.59
C ILE A 182 10.34 -8.51 1.86
N LYS A 183 10.81 -7.85 2.90
CA LYS A 183 10.09 -7.71 4.18
C LYS A 183 10.05 -6.25 4.57
N SER A 184 8.88 -5.78 4.94
CA SER A 184 8.66 -4.41 5.39
C SER A 184 7.27 -4.30 6.01
N ARG A 185 6.99 -3.25 6.78
CA ARG A 185 5.64 -2.73 6.88
C ARG A 185 5.28 -2.09 5.53
N PHE A 186 3.99 -2.03 5.21
CA PHE A 186 3.46 -1.24 4.09
C PHE A 186 3.84 -1.75 2.69
N LEU A 187 4.15 -3.08 2.55
CA LEU A 187 4.11 -3.73 1.24
C LEU A 187 2.72 -3.62 0.63
N ASP A 188 1.72 -3.66 1.49
CA ASP A 188 0.35 -3.22 1.28
C ASP A 188 0.31 -1.67 1.28
N ASP A 189 0.19 -0.95 0.14
CA ASP A 189 0.22 -1.52 -1.22
C ASP A 189 1.39 -0.95 -2.04
N LYS A 190 2.43 -0.46 -1.36
CA LYS A 190 3.61 0.13 -2.03
C LYS A 190 4.36 -0.85 -2.94
N LEU A 191 4.21 -2.17 -2.71
CA LEU A 191 4.76 -3.18 -3.61
C LEU A 191 4.07 -3.11 -4.98
N SER A 192 2.75 -2.95 -5.00
CA SER A 192 2.02 -2.84 -6.26
C SER A 192 2.30 -1.53 -7.00
N VAL A 193 2.58 -0.43 -6.28
CA VAL A 193 3.10 0.79 -6.91
C VAL A 193 4.43 0.50 -7.63
N GLY A 194 5.34 -0.23 -6.98
CA GLY A 194 6.58 -0.70 -7.61
C GLY A 194 6.35 -1.59 -8.84
N ILE A 195 5.35 -2.48 -8.77
CA ILE A 195 4.95 -3.34 -9.91
C ILE A 195 4.42 -2.50 -11.07
N LEU A 196 3.59 -1.48 -10.81
CA LEU A 196 3.12 -0.57 -11.87
C LEU A 196 4.24 0.26 -12.50
N LEU A 197 5.22 0.71 -11.71
CA LEU A 197 6.44 1.32 -12.25
C LEU A 197 7.22 0.33 -13.11
N GLY A 198 7.30 -0.93 -12.69
CA GLY A 198 7.87 -2.02 -13.48
C GLY A 198 7.12 -2.25 -14.79
N TYR A 199 5.78 -2.20 -14.78
CA TYR A 199 4.95 -2.32 -15.97
C TYR A 199 5.15 -1.13 -16.92
N ALA A 200 5.16 0.09 -16.40
CA ALA A 200 5.45 1.28 -17.21
C ALA A 200 6.84 1.22 -17.85
N LYS A 201 7.84 0.75 -17.08
CA LYS A 201 9.19 0.53 -17.62
C LYS A 201 9.21 -0.55 -18.69
N TYR A 202 8.48 -1.65 -18.50
CA TYR A 202 8.34 -2.71 -19.50
C TYR A 202 7.75 -2.18 -20.81
N LEU A 203 6.64 -1.44 -20.77
CA LEU A 203 6.05 -0.82 -21.97
C LEU A 203 7.05 0.06 -22.70
N LYS A 204 7.81 0.87 -21.96
CA LYS A 204 8.82 1.77 -22.54
C LYS A 204 9.98 1.00 -23.17
N ASP A 205 10.57 0.04 -22.45
CA ASP A 205 11.77 -0.67 -22.88
C ASP A 205 11.51 -1.56 -24.11
N GLU A 206 10.31 -2.16 -24.18
CA GLU A 206 9.89 -3.01 -25.31
C GLU A 206 9.21 -2.20 -26.45
N GLY A 207 9.00 -0.90 -26.27
CA GLY A 207 8.35 -0.04 -27.26
C GLY A 207 6.89 -0.41 -27.52
N ILE A 208 6.18 -0.89 -26.50
CA ILE A 208 4.80 -1.37 -26.58
C ILE A 208 3.83 -0.20 -26.39
N THR A 209 2.89 -0.07 -27.31
CA THR A 209 1.68 0.77 -27.14
C THR A 209 0.50 -0.18 -26.88
N PRO A 210 -0.19 -0.09 -25.72
CA PRO A 210 -1.35 -0.90 -25.45
C PRO A 210 -2.47 -0.71 -26.50
N LYS A 211 -3.22 -1.76 -26.81
CA LYS A 211 -4.33 -1.68 -27.77
C LYS A 211 -5.49 -0.82 -27.27
N ARG A 212 -5.71 -0.82 -25.96
CA ARG A 212 -6.70 0.02 -25.27
C ARG A 212 -5.99 1.11 -24.46
N ALA A 213 -6.63 2.24 -24.24
CA ALA A 213 -6.10 3.27 -23.38
C ALA A 213 -5.93 2.72 -21.96
N VAL A 214 -4.75 2.91 -21.35
CA VAL A 214 -4.43 2.44 -20.01
C VAL A 214 -4.08 3.65 -19.15
N TYR A 215 -4.76 3.76 -18.04
CA TYR A 215 -4.52 4.76 -17.01
C TYR A 215 -4.13 4.06 -15.72
N ALA A 216 -3.27 4.69 -14.92
CA ALA A 216 -2.98 4.26 -13.58
C ALA A 216 -3.36 5.36 -12.58
N HIS A 217 -4.12 5.00 -11.56
CA HIS A 217 -4.44 5.87 -10.44
C HIS A 217 -3.77 5.30 -9.19
N ILE A 218 -2.67 5.93 -8.82
CA ILE A 218 -2.00 5.64 -7.54
C ILE A 218 -2.74 6.45 -6.48
N THR A 219 -3.62 5.80 -5.77
CA THR A 219 -4.59 6.43 -4.88
C THR A 219 -4.00 6.84 -3.54
N SER A 220 -4.76 7.59 -2.80
CA SER A 220 -4.57 7.94 -1.40
C SER A 220 -5.91 7.77 -0.68
N TYR A 221 -5.89 7.47 0.61
CA TYR A 221 -7.06 7.16 1.45
C TYR A 221 -7.71 5.79 1.18
N GLU A 222 -7.00 4.83 0.57
CA GLU A 222 -7.51 3.45 0.46
C GLU A 222 -7.70 2.85 1.84
N GLU A 223 -6.71 2.94 2.71
CA GLU A 223 -6.67 2.38 4.06
C GLU A 223 -7.79 2.86 5.00
N VAL A 224 -8.46 3.93 4.60
CA VAL A 224 -9.64 4.48 5.30
C VAL A 224 -10.90 4.43 4.43
N GLY A 225 -10.84 3.70 3.32
CA GLY A 225 -11.99 3.24 2.54
C GLY A 225 -12.58 4.24 1.56
N HIS A 226 -11.78 5.16 0.99
CA HIS A 226 -12.27 6.06 -0.06
C HIS A 226 -11.20 6.54 -1.06
N GLY A 227 -10.19 5.71 -1.37
CA GLY A 227 -9.15 6.02 -2.36
C GLY A 227 -9.72 6.10 -3.78
N GLY A 228 -10.35 5.04 -4.25
CA GLY A 228 -10.86 4.87 -5.61
C GLY A 228 -12.14 5.64 -5.97
N CYS A 229 -12.57 6.61 -5.16
CA CYS A 229 -13.84 7.31 -5.36
C CYS A 229 -13.86 8.34 -6.50
N THR A 230 -12.76 8.58 -7.19
CA THR A 230 -12.61 9.67 -8.17
C THR A 230 -11.63 9.31 -9.29
N ASN A 231 -11.57 10.19 -10.30
CA ASN A 231 -10.56 10.12 -11.36
C ASN A 231 -10.69 8.90 -12.29
N VAL A 232 -11.90 8.42 -12.53
CA VAL A 232 -12.16 7.47 -13.63
C VAL A 232 -12.37 8.29 -14.90
N PRO A 233 -11.51 8.18 -15.91
CA PRO A 233 -11.66 8.91 -17.17
C PRO A 233 -12.89 8.47 -17.97
N ASP A 234 -13.41 9.37 -18.78
CA ASP A 234 -14.41 9.01 -19.78
C ASP A 234 -13.86 7.92 -20.72
N GLY A 235 -14.71 6.99 -21.12
CA GLY A 235 -14.32 5.85 -21.97
C GLY A 235 -13.66 4.69 -21.25
N VAL A 236 -13.38 4.77 -19.96
CA VAL A 236 -12.96 3.61 -19.17
C VAL A 236 -14.13 2.67 -18.96
N THR A 237 -13.94 1.41 -19.32
CA THR A 237 -14.95 0.34 -19.22
C THR A 237 -14.59 -0.74 -18.20
N GLU A 238 -13.32 -0.76 -17.78
CA GLU A 238 -12.81 -1.69 -16.79
C GLU A 238 -11.88 -1.01 -15.79
N ALA A 239 -11.95 -1.43 -14.54
CA ALA A 239 -11.02 -1.06 -13.48
C ALA A 239 -10.44 -2.33 -12.83
N ILE A 240 -9.12 -2.42 -12.77
CA ILE A 240 -8.42 -3.51 -12.08
C ILE A 240 -7.61 -2.89 -10.95
N VAL A 241 -7.91 -3.32 -9.74
CA VAL A 241 -7.04 -3.03 -8.60
C VAL A 241 -5.86 -3.99 -8.63
N VAL A 242 -4.67 -3.44 -8.53
CA VAL A 242 -3.44 -4.18 -8.27
C VAL A 242 -3.08 -3.90 -6.82
N ASP A 243 -3.60 -4.72 -5.93
CA ASP A 243 -3.43 -4.60 -4.49
C ASP A 243 -2.97 -5.94 -3.93
N MET A 244 -2.44 -6.00 -2.72
CA MET A 244 -1.79 -7.20 -2.21
C MET A 244 -2.68 -8.46 -2.27
N GLY A 245 -2.10 -9.56 -2.71
CA GLY A 245 -2.71 -10.89 -2.61
C GLY A 245 -2.61 -11.43 -1.19
N CYS A 246 -3.74 -11.83 -0.60
CA CYS A 246 -3.74 -12.41 0.74
C CYS A 246 -3.01 -13.76 0.77
N VAL A 247 -2.11 -13.92 1.73
CA VAL A 247 -1.45 -15.20 2.04
C VAL A 247 -1.83 -15.62 3.45
N GLY A 248 -2.39 -16.82 3.60
CA GLY A 248 -2.81 -17.32 4.90
C GLY A 248 -3.53 -18.65 4.84
N GLU A 249 -3.92 -19.18 5.99
CA GLU A 249 -4.62 -20.45 6.08
C GLU A 249 -5.97 -20.40 5.32
N GLY A 250 -6.19 -21.40 4.48
CA GLY A 250 -7.41 -21.50 3.66
C GLY A 250 -7.34 -20.79 2.31
N LEU A 251 -6.20 -20.18 1.97
CA LEU A 251 -5.92 -19.58 0.66
C LEU A 251 -4.83 -20.38 -0.07
N GLU A 252 -4.86 -20.38 -1.40
CA GLU A 252 -3.88 -21.10 -2.22
C GLU A 252 -2.64 -20.24 -2.55
N CYS A 253 -2.77 -18.92 -2.46
CA CYS A 253 -1.68 -17.99 -2.77
C CYS A 253 -0.54 -18.09 -1.75
N ASP A 254 0.69 -18.06 -2.24
CA ASP A 254 1.90 -17.82 -1.46
C ASP A 254 2.64 -16.56 -1.97
N GLU A 255 3.75 -16.20 -1.32
CA GLU A 255 4.49 -14.97 -1.64
C GLU A 255 5.13 -14.99 -3.04
N ARG A 256 5.20 -16.15 -3.71
CA ARG A 256 5.78 -16.32 -5.06
C ARG A 256 4.74 -16.34 -6.17
N MET A 257 3.49 -16.12 -5.83
CA MET A 257 2.36 -16.15 -6.74
C MET A 257 1.76 -14.76 -6.93
N VAL A 258 1.06 -14.58 -8.05
CA VAL A 258 0.02 -13.58 -8.16
C VAL A 258 -1.29 -14.19 -7.71
N SER A 259 -2.00 -13.55 -6.80
CA SER A 259 -3.36 -13.90 -6.45
C SER A 259 -4.33 -13.18 -7.39
N ILE A 260 -5.31 -13.92 -7.92
CA ILE A 260 -6.45 -13.40 -8.67
C ILE A 260 -7.65 -13.56 -7.75
N CYS A 261 -8.19 -12.45 -7.25
CA CYS A 261 -9.31 -12.51 -6.32
C CYS A 261 -10.62 -12.70 -7.07
N ALA A 262 -11.32 -13.80 -6.79
CA ALA A 262 -12.65 -14.06 -7.37
C ALA A 262 -13.76 -13.36 -6.59
N LYS A 263 -13.56 -13.11 -5.28
CA LYS A 263 -14.52 -12.44 -4.39
C LYS A 263 -13.81 -11.91 -3.15
N ASP A 264 -14.17 -10.72 -2.74
CA ASP A 264 -13.82 -10.15 -1.44
C ASP A 264 -15.08 -9.92 -0.57
N ARG A 265 -14.92 -9.13 0.51
CA ARG A 265 -16.03 -8.74 1.40
C ARG A 265 -17.08 -7.89 0.67
N SER A 266 -16.69 -7.13 -0.34
CA SER A 266 -17.57 -6.23 -1.09
C SER A 266 -18.48 -6.99 -2.08
N GLY A 267 -18.09 -8.22 -2.47
CA GLY A 267 -18.85 -9.06 -3.38
C GLY A 267 -17.95 -9.83 -4.37
N PRO A 268 -18.54 -10.56 -5.31
CA PRO A 268 -17.80 -11.19 -6.40
C PRO A 268 -17.27 -10.12 -7.36
N PHE A 269 -16.08 -10.36 -7.89
CA PHE A 269 -15.54 -9.60 -9.03
C PHE A 269 -16.21 -10.01 -10.34
N ASP A 270 -16.08 -9.17 -11.37
CA ASP A 270 -16.68 -9.44 -12.66
C ASP A 270 -16.18 -10.78 -13.23
N TYR A 271 -17.13 -11.59 -13.73
CA TYR A 271 -16.85 -12.95 -14.19
C TYR A 271 -15.90 -12.97 -15.39
N ASP A 272 -16.13 -12.10 -16.38
CA ASP A 272 -15.34 -12.07 -17.61
C ASP A 272 -13.94 -11.49 -17.37
N VAL A 273 -13.84 -10.45 -16.52
CA VAL A 273 -12.54 -9.86 -16.11
C VAL A 273 -11.73 -10.91 -15.35
N THR A 274 -12.31 -11.58 -14.37
CA THR A 274 -11.63 -12.64 -13.60
C THR A 274 -11.15 -13.77 -14.50
N ASN A 275 -11.99 -14.26 -15.42
CA ASN A 275 -11.59 -15.27 -16.39
C ASN A 275 -10.52 -14.79 -17.36
N GLY A 276 -10.57 -13.52 -17.77
CA GLY A 276 -9.54 -12.89 -18.60
C GLY A 276 -8.18 -12.85 -17.90
N LEU A 277 -8.15 -12.48 -16.62
CA LEU A 277 -6.94 -12.49 -15.79
C LEU A 277 -6.36 -13.90 -15.63
N ILE A 278 -7.21 -14.91 -15.39
CA ILE A 278 -6.80 -16.33 -15.35
C ILE A 278 -6.22 -16.78 -16.69
N ALA A 279 -6.86 -16.40 -17.79
CA ALA A 279 -6.37 -16.73 -19.13
C ALA A 279 -5.01 -16.05 -19.43
N ALA A 280 -4.84 -14.79 -19.00
CA ALA A 280 -3.58 -14.08 -19.10
C ALA A 280 -2.48 -14.76 -18.27
N ALA A 281 -2.76 -15.17 -17.04
CA ALA A 281 -1.81 -15.89 -16.20
C ALA A 281 -1.33 -17.18 -16.86
N LYS A 282 -2.25 -17.96 -17.42
CA LYS A 282 -1.93 -19.19 -18.18
C LYS A 282 -1.11 -18.90 -19.44
N LYS A 283 -1.52 -17.90 -20.23
CA LYS A 283 -0.81 -17.48 -21.47
C LYS A 283 0.64 -17.09 -21.19
N MET A 284 0.86 -16.37 -20.08
CA MET A 284 2.17 -15.85 -19.72
C MET A 284 3.00 -16.80 -18.87
N GLY A 285 2.47 -17.96 -18.50
CA GLY A 285 3.15 -18.91 -17.61
C GLY A 285 3.43 -18.31 -16.23
N ALA A 286 2.56 -17.42 -15.75
CA ALA A 286 2.68 -16.86 -14.41
C ALA A 286 2.27 -17.89 -13.36
N ASN A 287 2.97 -17.93 -12.23
CA ASN A 287 2.55 -18.68 -11.07
C ASN A 287 1.40 -17.93 -10.38
N TYR A 288 0.20 -18.53 -10.32
CA TYR A 288 -1.00 -17.83 -9.85
C TYR A 288 -1.88 -18.72 -8.98
N ALA A 289 -2.63 -18.08 -8.11
CA ALA A 289 -3.74 -18.68 -7.37
C ALA A 289 -5.05 -17.92 -7.67
N VAL A 290 -6.19 -18.57 -7.45
CA VAL A 290 -7.51 -17.94 -7.50
C VAL A 290 -8.14 -18.11 -6.13
N ASP A 291 -8.35 -16.99 -5.43
CA ASP A 291 -8.75 -17.00 -4.03
C ASP A 291 -10.04 -16.21 -3.76
N VAL A 292 -10.66 -16.49 -2.62
CA VAL A 292 -11.79 -15.73 -2.06
C VAL A 292 -11.36 -15.16 -0.71
N TYR A 293 -11.35 -13.84 -0.58
CA TYR A 293 -10.89 -13.17 0.63
C TYR A 293 -12.05 -12.88 1.59
N PRO A 294 -12.00 -13.38 2.84
CA PRO A 294 -13.13 -13.23 3.76
C PRO A 294 -13.29 -11.82 4.36
N PHE A 295 -12.19 -11.08 4.58
CA PHE A 295 -12.18 -9.82 5.33
C PHE A 295 -11.51 -8.66 4.60
N TYR A 296 -11.33 -8.78 3.30
CA TYR A 296 -10.63 -7.83 2.44
C TYR A 296 -11.61 -6.92 1.70
N SER A 297 -11.17 -5.71 1.39
CA SER A 297 -11.84 -4.76 0.50
C SER A 297 -10.78 -3.91 -0.17
N SER A 298 -11.06 -3.34 -1.33
CA SER A 298 -10.11 -2.54 -2.11
C SER A 298 -10.77 -1.33 -2.74
N ASP A 299 -9.95 -0.49 -3.37
CA ASP A 299 -10.39 0.76 -3.98
C ASP A 299 -11.46 0.59 -5.05
N VAL A 300 -11.43 -0.47 -5.85
CA VAL A 300 -12.44 -0.65 -6.91
C VAL A 300 -13.85 -0.81 -6.35
N ALA A 301 -14.02 -1.33 -5.13
CA ALA A 301 -15.33 -1.37 -4.48
C ALA A 301 -15.86 0.05 -4.24
N LYS A 302 -14.96 1.01 -4.00
CA LYS A 302 -15.32 2.42 -3.82
C LYS A 302 -15.56 3.12 -5.15
N THR A 303 -14.82 2.77 -6.20
CA THR A 303 -15.07 3.21 -7.58
C THR A 303 -16.49 2.88 -8.00
N LEU A 304 -16.94 1.64 -7.81
CA LEU A 304 -18.31 1.23 -8.11
C LEU A 304 -19.34 1.97 -7.27
N THR A 305 -19.12 2.09 -5.96
CA THR A 305 -20.08 2.77 -5.07
C THR A 305 -20.14 4.28 -5.27
N ALA A 306 -19.10 4.88 -5.87
CA ALA A 306 -19.09 6.27 -6.30
C ALA A 306 -19.96 6.53 -7.55
N GLY A 307 -20.43 5.47 -8.23
CA GLY A 307 -21.37 5.56 -9.33
C GLY A 307 -20.75 5.32 -10.71
N TYR A 308 -19.52 4.82 -10.79
CA TYR A 308 -18.90 4.47 -12.05
C TYR A 308 -19.35 3.07 -12.49
N ASP A 309 -19.89 2.98 -13.72
CA ASP A 309 -20.37 1.74 -14.33
C ASP A 309 -19.21 1.08 -15.10
N VAL A 310 -18.35 0.36 -14.41
CA VAL A 310 -17.19 -0.34 -14.96
C VAL A 310 -17.15 -1.80 -14.52
N ARG A 311 -16.67 -2.69 -15.38
CA ARG A 311 -16.32 -4.06 -14.96
C ARG A 311 -15.06 -4.02 -14.11
N HIS A 312 -14.90 -4.98 -13.21
CA HIS A 312 -13.82 -4.85 -12.22
C HIS A 312 -13.16 -6.17 -11.88
N GLY A 313 -11.89 -6.08 -11.50
CA GLY A 313 -11.08 -7.20 -11.05
C GLY A 313 -10.06 -6.78 -10.01
N LEU A 314 -9.45 -7.76 -9.35
CA LEU A 314 -8.37 -7.57 -8.39
C LEU A 314 -7.31 -8.66 -8.56
N ILE A 315 -6.06 -8.22 -8.66
CA ILE A 315 -4.87 -9.08 -8.64
C ILE A 315 -3.80 -8.46 -7.76
N GLY A 316 -2.88 -9.29 -7.27
CA GLY A 316 -1.69 -8.76 -6.58
C GLY A 316 -0.68 -9.82 -6.20
N ALA A 317 0.54 -9.39 -5.95
CA ALA A 317 1.58 -10.25 -5.42
C ALA A 317 1.21 -10.74 -4.03
N GLY A 318 1.48 -12.02 -3.75
CA GLY A 318 1.21 -12.58 -2.42
C GLY A 318 1.98 -11.86 -1.33
N VAL A 319 1.27 -11.36 -0.32
CA VAL A 319 1.82 -10.71 0.87
C VAL A 319 1.33 -11.42 2.12
N TYR A 320 2.27 -11.95 2.90
CA TYR A 320 1.99 -12.56 4.20
C TYR A 320 2.03 -11.53 5.32
N ALA A 321 1.20 -11.72 6.34
CA ALA A 321 1.11 -10.88 7.53
C ALA A 321 0.73 -9.42 7.24
N SER A 322 -0.21 -9.19 6.31
CA SER A 322 -0.73 -7.86 5.98
C SER A 322 -1.17 -7.08 7.24
N HIS A 323 -0.99 -5.75 7.22
CA HIS A 323 -1.15 -4.83 8.34
C HIS A 323 -0.20 -5.07 9.53
N GLY A 324 0.82 -5.94 9.34
CA GLY A 324 1.87 -6.21 10.32
C GLY A 324 3.27 -5.90 9.81
N TYR A 325 4.23 -6.79 10.09
CA TYR A 325 5.53 -6.79 9.43
C TYR A 325 5.51 -7.81 8.29
N GLU A 326 5.25 -7.32 7.12
CA GLU A 326 4.83 -8.04 5.95
C GLU A 326 6.00 -8.71 5.23
N ARG A 327 5.67 -9.70 4.40
CA ARG A 327 6.64 -10.49 3.64
C ARG A 327 6.06 -10.86 2.28
N SER A 328 6.86 -10.66 1.24
CA SER A 328 6.57 -11.05 -0.15
C SER A 328 7.85 -11.52 -0.85
N HIS A 329 7.75 -11.85 -2.13
CA HIS A 329 8.88 -12.31 -2.94
C HIS A 329 8.86 -11.66 -4.33
N VAL A 330 10.04 -11.45 -4.91
CA VAL A 330 10.20 -10.91 -6.27
C VAL A 330 9.45 -11.73 -7.33
N ASP A 331 9.36 -13.05 -7.15
CA ASP A 331 8.61 -13.92 -8.08
C ASP A 331 7.12 -13.58 -8.13
N GLY A 332 6.50 -13.26 -6.97
CA GLY A 332 5.10 -12.81 -6.91
C GLY A 332 4.90 -11.47 -7.63
N ALA A 333 5.82 -10.53 -7.44
CA ALA A 333 5.78 -9.26 -8.16
C ALA A 333 5.95 -9.46 -9.69
N LEU A 334 6.86 -10.32 -10.11
CA LEU A 334 7.04 -10.67 -11.53
C LEU A 334 5.84 -11.44 -12.10
N ALA A 335 5.22 -12.31 -11.32
CA ALA A 335 3.99 -13.00 -11.73
C ALA A 335 2.85 -12.00 -11.95
N THR A 336 2.70 -11.00 -11.08
CA THR A 336 1.73 -9.92 -11.23
C THR A 336 2.00 -9.08 -12.49
N LEU A 337 3.25 -8.69 -12.71
CA LEU A 337 3.67 -7.98 -13.93
C LEU A 337 3.34 -8.78 -15.19
N LYS A 338 3.61 -10.10 -15.22
CA LYS A 338 3.28 -10.99 -16.34
C LYS A 338 1.77 -11.01 -16.62
N VAL A 339 0.94 -11.08 -15.57
CA VAL A 339 -0.53 -11.08 -15.74
C VAL A 339 -1.00 -9.73 -16.30
N LEU A 340 -0.50 -8.61 -15.81
CA LEU A 340 -0.81 -7.29 -16.37
C LEU A 340 -0.45 -7.22 -17.86
N ALA A 341 0.77 -7.59 -18.25
CA ALA A 341 1.21 -7.60 -19.62
C ALA A 341 0.32 -8.51 -20.50
N GLY A 342 0.05 -9.73 -20.03
CA GLY A 342 -0.76 -10.69 -20.79
C GLY A 342 -2.24 -10.36 -20.93
N TYR A 343 -2.79 -9.56 -19.99
CA TYR A 343 -4.19 -9.11 -20.00
C TYR A 343 -4.40 -7.85 -20.86
N ILE A 344 -3.43 -6.94 -20.84
CA ILE A 344 -3.56 -5.63 -21.48
C ILE A 344 -3.15 -5.68 -22.97
N GLU A 345 -2.24 -6.58 -23.34
CA GLU A 345 -1.72 -6.79 -24.70
C GLU A 345 -2.44 -7.94 -25.43
#